data_20ca240950081bdd28d371693a6eb674
#
_entry.id   20ca240950081bdd28d371693a6eb674
#
_cell.length_a   1.000
_cell.length_b   1.000
_cell.length_c   1.000
_cell.angle_alpha   90.00
_cell.angle_beta   90.00
_cell.angle_gamma   90.00
#
_symmetry.space_group_name_H-M   'P 1'
#
loop_
_entity.id
_entity.type
_entity.pdbx_description
1 polymer ?
#
loop_
_entity_poly.entity_id
_entity_poly.type
_entity_poly.pdbx_seq_one_letter_code
_entity_poly.pdbx_strand_id
1 'polypeptide(L)'
;MTPQRFVFAASLLSIAIFVAGNLLAQAWFSGARVDFTENKLFTLSDGTRSTLSNLAEPVDLTFVYTRDVGQEFPAVRAYAVRVRELLDAYQTLGRGNIRIREIDPAPFSEAEDEALAAGLVAVDTNGGDPLYFGLIGRNAVDDERVIPFLAPEQETSLEYDITRMLARLDRPEPARIGLLSTLPGMAALTDEAGYAIRREMGKSFSIELIEENFVELPGEIDILMLVHPPDFTDWQLWQIDQFVLRTGRALILLDPAAKTAQGTGAFNMTNRQVRSDLNRFASAWGVRLDDAAIADTETALSIEADTGDGRTTILQHPLFLAVPPGLMSQTNIVTADLGRTVNLGAPGRLVLSDNAPGAREILMQT
;
A
#
# COMPACT_ATOMS: atom_id res chain seq x y z
N MET A 1 47.76 51.62 0.09
CA MET A 1 47.27 50.80 1.22
C MET A 1 48.42 50.04 1.79
N THR A 2 48.64 50.08 3.11
CA THR A 2 49.67 49.25 3.73
C THR A 2 49.28 47.76 3.60
N PRO A 3 50.24 46.83 3.41
CA PRO A 3 49.98 45.42 3.24
C PRO A 3 49.08 44.81 4.35
N GLN A 4 49.22 45.32 5.56
CA GLN A 4 48.41 44.92 6.71
C GLN A 4 46.90 45.25 6.56
N ARG A 5 46.56 46.42 5.99
CA ARG A 5 45.19 46.84 5.72
C ARG A 5 44.55 46.01 4.59
N PHE A 6 45.36 45.61 3.61
CA PHE A 6 44.89 44.74 2.53
C PHE A 6 44.59 43.33 3.04
N VAL A 7 45.45 42.74 3.88
CA VAL A 7 45.21 41.42 4.50
C VAL A 7 43.98 41.46 5.39
N PHE A 8 43.81 42.51 6.20
CA PHE A 8 42.61 42.63 7.05
C PHE A 8 41.31 42.75 6.24
N ALA A 9 41.30 43.55 5.17
CA ALA A 9 40.15 43.70 4.31
C ALA A 9 39.82 42.39 3.55
N ALA A 10 40.87 41.68 3.07
CA ALA A 10 40.69 40.37 2.41
C ALA A 10 40.13 39.32 3.37
N SER A 11 40.59 39.27 4.61
CA SER A 11 40.09 38.35 5.63
C SER A 11 38.62 38.64 5.97
N LEU A 12 38.22 39.90 6.13
CA LEU A 12 36.86 40.32 6.38
C LEU A 12 35.92 39.95 5.21
N LEU A 13 36.38 40.15 3.98
CA LEU A 13 35.63 39.76 2.78
C LEU A 13 35.48 38.25 2.69
N SER A 14 36.50 37.46 2.99
CA SER A 14 36.43 36.00 3.00
C SER A 14 35.43 35.48 4.03
N ILE A 15 35.40 36.06 5.21
CA ILE A 15 34.43 35.73 6.26
C ILE A 15 33.01 36.08 5.81
N ALA A 16 32.82 37.26 5.22
CA ALA A 16 31.51 37.68 4.71
C ALA A 16 31.00 36.76 3.60
N ILE A 17 31.87 36.35 2.66
CA ILE A 17 31.52 35.38 1.60
C ILE A 17 31.18 34.02 2.19
N PHE A 18 31.94 33.53 3.16
CA PHE A 18 31.68 32.27 3.85
C PHE A 18 30.32 32.29 4.57
N VAL A 19 30.01 33.35 5.32
CA VAL A 19 28.73 33.51 6.01
C VAL A 19 27.57 33.62 5.01
N ALA A 20 27.74 34.43 3.96
CA ALA A 20 26.73 34.56 2.92
C ALA A 20 26.50 33.23 2.16
N GLY A 21 27.57 32.49 1.86
CA GLY A 21 27.51 31.17 1.25
C GLY A 21 26.77 30.15 2.12
N ASN A 22 27.05 30.15 3.44
CA ASN A 22 26.32 29.29 4.38
C ASN A 22 24.82 29.65 4.48
N LEU A 23 24.49 30.95 4.56
CA LEU A 23 23.10 31.41 4.61
C LEU A 23 22.33 31.06 3.32
N LEU A 24 22.97 31.23 2.16
CA LEU A 24 22.40 30.85 0.88
C LEU A 24 22.23 29.31 0.75
N ALA A 25 23.24 28.55 1.18
CA ALA A 25 23.19 27.11 1.22
C ALA A 25 22.05 26.63 2.13
N GLN A 26 21.90 27.22 3.32
CA GLN A 26 20.82 26.90 4.25
C GLN A 26 19.44 27.26 3.69
N ALA A 27 19.32 28.38 2.98
CA ALA A 27 18.06 28.79 2.34
C ALA A 27 17.69 27.91 1.13
N TRP A 28 18.69 27.49 0.33
CA TRP A 28 18.44 26.69 -0.88
C TRP A 28 18.38 25.18 -0.62
N PHE A 29 19.09 24.68 0.38
CA PHE A 29 19.16 23.25 0.69
C PHE A 29 18.39 22.86 1.95
N SER A 30 17.63 23.77 2.56
CA SER A 30 16.80 23.46 3.74
C SER A 30 15.75 22.36 3.49
N GLY A 31 15.42 22.09 2.22
CA GLY A 31 14.52 20.99 1.82
C GLY A 31 15.21 19.83 1.08
N ALA A 32 16.51 19.93 0.78
CA ALA A 32 17.25 18.88 0.06
C ALA A 32 17.83 17.86 1.06
N ARG A 33 16.99 16.92 1.51
CA ARG A 33 17.46 15.73 2.23
C ARG A 33 17.81 14.67 1.18
N VAL A 34 19.09 14.33 1.07
CA VAL A 34 19.53 13.18 0.26
C VAL A 34 19.50 11.96 1.17
N ASP A 35 18.57 11.08 0.91
CA ASP A 35 18.40 9.83 1.63
C ASP A 35 19.39 8.79 1.06
N PHE A 36 20.40 8.44 1.87
CA PHE A 36 21.40 7.42 1.56
C PHE A 36 21.08 6.06 2.17
N THR A 37 19.89 5.88 2.77
CA THR A 37 19.50 4.59 3.33
C THR A 37 19.12 3.62 2.21
N GLU A 38 19.42 2.34 2.41
CA GLU A 38 19.20 1.27 1.44
C GLU A 38 17.72 1.16 1.00
N ASN A 39 16.78 1.57 1.87
CA ASN A 39 15.34 1.53 1.64
C ASN A 39 14.71 2.92 1.46
N LYS A 40 15.49 3.99 1.25
CA LYS A 40 14.98 5.38 1.13
C LYS A 40 14.03 5.78 2.26
N LEU A 41 14.35 5.35 3.47
CA LEU A 41 13.49 5.47 4.67
C LEU A 41 13.09 6.92 5.03
N PHE A 42 13.73 7.92 4.46
CA PHE A 42 13.46 9.35 4.68
C PHE A 42 12.76 10.03 3.48
N THR A 43 12.41 9.26 2.46
CA THR A 43 11.74 9.79 1.26
C THR A 43 10.34 9.19 1.19
N LEU A 44 9.32 10.04 1.39
CA LEU A 44 7.93 9.59 1.26
C LEU A 44 7.65 9.12 -0.18
N SER A 45 6.84 8.06 -0.29
CA SER A 45 6.38 7.53 -1.57
C SER A 45 5.54 8.55 -2.34
N ASP A 46 5.45 8.37 -3.64
CA ASP A 46 4.64 9.25 -4.50
C ASP A 46 3.14 9.13 -4.15
N GLY A 47 2.70 7.96 -3.68
CA GLY A 47 1.34 7.74 -3.17
C GLY A 47 1.04 8.61 -1.95
N THR A 48 1.93 8.61 -0.98
CA THR A 48 1.83 9.45 0.21
C THR A 48 1.83 10.93 -0.15
N ARG A 49 2.74 11.36 -1.02
CA ARG A 49 2.79 12.76 -1.50
C ARG A 49 1.52 13.18 -2.20
N SER A 50 0.97 12.30 -3.06
CA SER A 50 -0.30 12.55 -3.73
C SER A 50 -1.45 12.68 -2.72
N THR A 51 -1.53 11.79 -1.73
CA THR A 51 -2.55 11.87 -0.67
C THR A 51 -2.44 13.18 0.10
N LEU A 52 -1.25 13.54 0.58
CA LEU A 52 -1.04 14.78 1.34
C LEU A 52 -1.35 16.05 0.54
N SER A 53 -1.04 16.06 -0.76
CA SER A 53 -1.32 17.22 -1.63
C SER A 53 -2.79 17.40 -1.97
N ASN A 54 -3.61 16.34 -1.83
CA ASN A 54 -5.02 16.31 -2.18
C ASN A 54 -5.95 16.28 -0.96
N LEU A 55 -5.43 16.44 0.26
CA LEU A 55 -6.27 16.57 1.46
C LEU A 55 -7.19 17.78 1.33
N ALA A 56 -8.50 17.53 1.42
CA ALA A 56 -9.53 18.55 1.28
C ALA A 56 -9.61 19.43 2.53
N GLU A 57 -9.39 18.84 3.72
CA GLU A 57 -9.52 19.50 5.01
C GLU A 57 -8.33 19.23 5.92
N PRO A 58 -8.08 20.11 6.92
CA PRO A 58 -7.03 19.88 7.90
C PRO A 58 -7.31 18.66 8.77
N VAL A 59 -6.23 17.91 9.05
CA VAL A 59 -6.21 16.75 9.98
C VAL A 59 -5.26 17.05 11.11
N ASP A 60 -5.73 16.85 12.34
CA ASP A 60 -4.94 16.95 13.56
C ASP A 60 -4.41 15.54 13.94
N LEU A 61 -3.10 15.40 14.01
CA LEU A 61 -2.42 14.19 14.45
C LEU A 61 -1.86 14.38 15.85
N THR A 62 -2.27 13.53 16.80
CA THR A 62 -1.70 13.50 18.14
C THR A 62 -0.81 12.27 18.27
N PHE A 63 0.49 12.51 18.37
CA PHE A 63 1.48 11.47 18.67
C PHE A 63 1.54 11.27 20.17
N VAL A 64 1.25 10.05 20.61
CA VAL A 64 1.20 9.67 22.02
C VAL A 64 2.41 8.80 22.33
N TYR A 65 3.25 9.24 23.25
CA TYR A 65 4.45 8.51 23.62
C TYR A 65 4.84 8.76 25.08
N THR A 66 4.76 7.72 25.93
CA THR A 66 5.26 7.75 27.32
C THR A 66 6.78 7.77 27.30
N ARG A 67 7.32 8.98 27.40
CA ARG A 67 8.75 9.24 27.12
C ARG A 67 9.67 8.56 28.11
N ASP A 68 9.40 8.69 29.38
CA ASP A 68 10.27 8.17 30.45
C ASP A 68 10.34 6.64 30.38
N VAL A 69 9.21 5.96 30.24
CA VAL A 69 9.14 4.50 30.10
C VAL A 69 9.78 4.04 28.79
N GLY A 70 9.48 4.72 27.68
CA GLY A 70 9.98 4.35 26.37
C GLY A 70 11.51 4.51 26.22
N GLN A 71 12.14 5.36 27.01
CA GLN A 71 13.61 5.50 27.03
C GLN A 71 14.33 4.26 27.57
N GLU A 72 13.68 3.45 28.40
CA GLU A 72 14.24 2.21 28.94
C GLU A 72 14.35 1.11 27.85
N PHE A 73 13.60 1.24 26.76
CA PHE A 73 13.57 0.28 25.64
C PHE A 73 14.29 0.86 24.40
N PRO A 74 15.52 0.44 24.10
CA PRO A 74 16.30 1.02 23.01
C PRO A 74 15.61 0.97 21.63
N ALA A 75 14.92 -0.13 21.32
CA ALA A 75 14.18 -0.28 20.08
C ALA A 75 13.00 0.72 19.96
N VAL A 76 12.21 0.85 21.02
CA VAL A 76 11.07 1.80 21.07
C VAL A 76 11.57 3.23 20.99
N ARG A 77 12.65 3.56 21.71
CA ARG A 77 13.26 4.90 21.67
C ARG A 77 13.75 5.27 20.28
N ALA A 78 14.46 4.36 19.60
CA ALA A 78 14.93 4.59 18.23
C ALA A 78 13.75 4.76 17.26
N TYR A 79 12.75 3.92 17.40
CA TYR A 79 11.56 3.98 16.57
C TYR A 79 10.71 5.23 16.82
N ALA A 80 10.62 5.73 18.06
CA ALA A 80 9.94 6.98 18.38
C ALA A 80 10.59 8.21 17.70
N VAL A 81 11.93 8.22 17.59
CA VAL A 81 12.63 9.25 16.78
C VAL A 81 12.22 9.16 15.33
N ARG A 82 12.18 7.95 14.79
CA ARG A 82 11.80 7.69 13.41
C ARG A 82 10.36 8.13 13.11
N VAL A 83 9.41 7.81 14.02
CA VAL A 83 8.01 8.25 13.90
C VAL A 83 7.92 9.78 13.86
N ARG A 84 8.64 10.48 14.73
CA ARG A 84 8.66 11.97 14.72
C ARG A 84 9.18 12.53 13.41
N GLU A 85 10.30 12.02 12.92
CA GLU A 85 10.88 12.46 11.64
C GLU A 85 9.91 12.25 10.48
N LEU A 86 9.19 11.13 10.47
CA LEU A 86 8.17 10.84 9.47
C LEU A 86 7.00 11.82 9.60
N LEU A 87 6.48 12.05 10.79
CA LEU A 87 5.39 13.00 11.04
C LEU A 87 5.78 14.43 10.64
N ASP A 88 7.01 14.87 10.94
CA ASP A 88 7.54 16.18 10.51
C ASP A 88 7.55 16.31 8.98
N ALA A 89 7.89 15.23 8.27
CA ALA A 89 7.83 15.20 6.81
C ALA A 89 6.38 15.33 6.31
N TYR A 90 5.42 14.65 6.97
CA TYR A 90 3.99 14.78 6.67
C TYR A 90 3.49 16.20 6.90
N GLN A 91 3.85 16.82 8.01
CA GLN A 91 3.48 18.21 8.31
C GLN A 91 4.03 19.18 7.25
N THR A 92 5.29 18.99 6.86
CA THR A 92 5.95 19.83 5.86
C THR A 92 5.28 19.72 4.49
N LEU A 93 4.98 18.49 4.04
CA LEU A 93 4.37 18.22 2.74
C LEU A 93 2.86 18.47 2.73
N GLY A 94 2.20 18.39 3.87
CA GLY A 94 0.76 18.65 4.02
C GLY A 94 0.37 20.14 3.89
N ARG A 95 1.35 21.05 3.73
CA ARG A 95 1.13 22.48 3.41
C ARG A 95 0.13 23.19 4.34
N GLY A 96 0.11 22.79 5.62
CA GLY A 96 -0.79 23.35 6.64
C GLY A 96 -2.06 22.52 6.87
N ASN A 97 -2.33 21.51 6.06
CA ASN A 97 -3.44 20.57 6.27
C ASN A 97 -3.10 19.44 7.27
N ILE A 98 -1.85 19.37 7.74
CA ILE A 98 -1.45 18.42 8.80
C ILE A 98 -0.94 19.23 9.97
N ARG A 99 -1.57 19.05 11.13
CA ARG A 99 -1.13 19.61 12.41
C ARG A 99 -0.73 18.48 13.31
N ILE A 100 0.43 18.62 13.96
CA ILE A 100 0.97 17.59 14.83
C ILE A 100 1.05 18.13 16.25
N ARG A 101 0.54 17.33 17.18
CA ARG A 101 0.69 17.52 18.63
C ARG A 101 1.30 16.26 19.22
N GLU A 102 2.24 16.41 20.13
CA GLU A 102 2.79 15.32 20.92
C GLU A 102 2.26 15.42 22.35
N ILE A 103 1.81 14.29 22.91
CA ILE A 103 1.45 14.16 24.32
C ILE A 103 2.25 13.05 24.97
N ASP A 104 2.58 13.25 26.24
CA ASP A 104 3.39 12.35 27.07
C ASP A 104 2.52 11.91 28.26
N PRO A 105 1.81 10.78 28.13
CA PRO A 105 0.94 10.29 29.19
C PRO A 105 1.75 9.92 30.43
N ALA A 106 1.54 10.67 31.52
CA ALA A 106 1.98 10.26 32.85
C ALA A 106 0.84 9.54 33.58
N PRO A 107 1.13 8.62 34.51
CA PRO A 107 0.08 7.93 35.28
C PRO A 107 -0.89 8.94 35.94
N PHE A 108 -2.19 8.71 35.79
CA PHE A 108 -3.28 9.53 36.32
C PHE A 108 -3.33 10.97 35.76
N SER A 109 -2.81 11.20 34.59
CA SER A 109 -2.84 12.51 33.90
C SER A 109 -3.99 12.61 32.89
N GLU A 110 -4.37 13.86 32.56
CA GLU A 110 -5.33 14.15 31.48
C GLU A 110 -4.87 13.57 30.12
N ALA A 111 -3.56 13.49 29.89
CA ALA A 111 -2.99 12.90 28.68
C ALA A 111 -3.19 11.38 28.62
N GLU A 112 -3.15 10.70 29.77
CA GLU A 112 -3.47 9.28 29.85
C GLU A 112 -4.97 9.04 29.61
N ASP A 113 -5.84 9.87 30.23
CA ASP A 113 -7.28 9.77 29.99
C ASP A 113 -7.63 10.01 28.52
N GLU A 114 -6.98 10.97 27.86
CA GLU A 114 -7.14 11.21 26.43
C GLU A 114 -6.69 10.00 25.60
N ALA A 115 -5.55 9.41 25.91
CA ALA A 115 -5.03 8.24 25.20
C ALA A 115 -5.97 7.02 25.35
N LEU A 116 -6.45 6.76 26.56
CA LEU A 116 -7.39 5.67 26.83
C LEU A 116 -8.75 5.89 26.17
N ALA A 117 -9.28 7.11 26.23
CA ALA A 117 -10.56 7.46 25.62
C ALA A 117 -10.53 7.30 24.10
N ALA A 118 -9.39 7.61 23.47
CA ALA A 118 -9.17 7.38 22.04
C ALA A 118 -8.97 5.91 21.66
N GLY A 119 -8.79 5.00 22.63
CA GLY A 119 -8.62 3.56 22.39
C GLY A 119 -7.18 3.13 22.15
N LEU A 120 -6.18 3.90 22.63
CA LEU A 120 -4.81 3.40 22.63
C LEU A 120 -4.66 2.22 23.60
N VAL A 121 -3.76 1.32 23.24
CA VAL A 121 -3.42 0.15 24.05
C VAL A 121 -2.13 0.41 24.80
N ALA A 122 -2.20 0.40 26.11
CA ALA A 122 -1.01 0.42 26.95
C ALA A 122 -0.33 -0.94 26.95
N VAL A 123 0.99 -0.93 26.86
CA VAL A 123 1.81 -2.13 27.07
C VAL A 123 2.37 -2.07 28.48
N ASP A 124 2.02 -3.10 29.27
CA ASP A 124 2.55 -3.26 30.62
C ASP A 124 4.05 -3.51 30.57
N THR A 125 4.80 -2.72 31.32
CA THR A 125 6.23 -2.92 31.46
C THR A 125 6.56 -3.63 32.78
N ASN A 126 7.71 -4.30 32.82
CA ASN A 126 8.16 -4.98 34.06
C ASN A 126 8.42 -4.00 35.23
N GLY A 127 8.40 -2.69 34.98
CA GLY A 127 8.57 -1.63 35.96
C GLY A 127 7.28 -1.09 36.56
N GLY A 128 6.13 -1.48 36.06
CA GLY A 128 4.81 -1.12 36.58
C GLY A 128 4.13 0.08 35.88
N ASP A 129 4.85 0.96 35.20
CA ASP A 129 4.25 2.08 34.49
C ASP A 129 3.88 1.67 33.05
N PRO A 130 2.69 2.05 32.54
CA PRO A 130 2.23 1.69 31.21
C PRO A 130 2.99 2.45 30.11
N LEU A 131 3.37 1.74 29.04
CA LEU A 131 3.92 2.35 27.84
C LEU A 131 2.79 2.59 26.83
N TYR A 132 2.47 3.86 26.58
CA TYR A 132 1.66 4.29 25.46
C TYR A 132 2.57 4.69 24.30
N PHE A 133 2.31 4.15 23.12
CA PHE A 133 3.05 4.47 21.92
C PHE A 133 2.14 4.33 20.71
N GLY A 134 1.44 5.40 20.34
CA GLY A 134 0.41 5.34 19.31
C GLY A 134 0.18 6.68 18.61
N LEU A 135 -0.78 6.69 17.70
CA LEU A 135 -1.13 7.87 16.93
C LEU A 135 -2.66 8.02 16.85
N ILE A 136 -3.17 9.20 17.17
CA ILE A 136 -4.57 9.58 17.05
C ILE A 136 -4.67 10.60 15.93
N GLY A 137 -5.59 10.40 14.98
CA GLY A 137 -5.92 11.37 13.95
C GLY A 137 -7.35 11.83 14.07
N ARG A 138 -7.60 13.15 13.93
CA ARG A 138 -8.94 13.76 13.90
C ARG A 138 -9.09 14.69 12.71
N ASN A 139 -10.25 14.63 12.06
CA ASN A 139 -10.59 15.57 11.00
C ASN A 139 -11.41 16.77 11.55
N ALA A 140 -11.82 17.67 10.66
CA ALA A 140 -12.55 18.89 11.03
C ALA A 140 -13.98 18.63 11.57
N VAL A 141 -14.53 17.43 11.38
CA VAL A 141 -15.86 17.03 11.86
C VAL A 141 -15.78 16.04 13.03
N ASP A 142 -14.62 15.98 13.70
CA ASP A 142 -14.34 15.14 14.87
C ASP A 142 -14.39 13.63 14.61
N ASP A 143 -14.34 13.19 13.33
CA ASP A 143 -14.08 11.78 13.08
C ASP A 143 -12.68 11.41 13.53
N GLU A 144 -12.59 10.32 14.27
CA GLU A 144 -11.34 9.85 14.87
C GLU A 144 -10.90 8.52 14.27
N ARG A 145 -9.60 8.40 14.05
CA ARG A 145 -8.92 7.14 13.69
C ARG A 145 -7.67 7.00 14.53
N VAL A 146 -7.38 5.77 14.93
CA VAL A 146 -6.29 5.48 15.87
C VAL A 146 -5.40 4.37 15.35
N ILE A 147 -4.10 4.53 15.52
CA ILE A 147 -3.13 3.44 15.50
C ILE A 147 -2.85 3.13 16.98
N PRO A 148 -3.43 2.06 17.53
CA PRO A 148 -3.47 1.84 18.99
C PRO A 148 -2.10 1.62 19.61
N PHE A 149 -1.18 1.04 18.83
CA PHE A 149 0.21 0.83 19.23
C PHE A 149 1.11 0.81 17.98
N LEU A 150 2.21 1.56 18.03
CA LEU A 150 3.24 1.62 17.00
C LEU A 150 4.32 0.57 17.34
N ALA A 151 4.20 -0.62 16.76
CA ALA A 151 5.13 -1.71 17.00
C ALA A 151 6.41 -1.52 16.17
N PRO A 152 7.63 -1.55 16.78
CA PRO A 152 8.89 -1.43 16.02
C PRO A 152 9.05 -2.46 14.90
N GLU A 153 8.46 -3.65 15.05
CA GLU A 153 8.47 -4.73 14.06
C GLU A 153 7.68 -4.37 12.80
N GLN A 154 6.80 -3.36 12.88
CA GLN A 154 5.96 -2.88 11.78
C GLN A 154 6.49 -1.58 11.15
N GLU A 155 7.74 -1.21 11.41
CA GLU A 155 8.36 0.02 10.87
C GLU A 155 8.21 0.14 9.35
N THR A 156 8.32 -0.97 8.62
CA THR A 156 8.20 -1.00 7.15
C THR A 156 6.80 -0.65 6.63
N SER A 157 5.75 -0.78 7.45
CA SER A 157 4.38 -0.43 7.09
C SER A 157 3.91 0.92 7.66
N LEU A 158 4.75 1.59 8.46
CA LEU A 158 4.39 2.82 9.18
C LEU A 158 3.86 3.92 8.24
N GLU A 159 4.57 4.19 7.15
CA GLU A 159 4.15 5.18 6.16
C GLU A 159 2.78 4.84 5.57
N TYR A 160 2.59 3.59 5.17
CA TYR A 160 1.32 3.11 4.64
C TYR A 160 0.18 3.26 5.65
N ASP A 161 0.40 2.88 6.90
CA ASP A 161 -0.62 2.93 7.95
C ASP A 161 -1.05 4.35 8.28
N ILE A 162 -0.10 5.29 8.38
CA ILE A 162 -0.40 6.72 8.59
C ILE A 162 -1.11 7.30 7.36
N THR A 163 -0.63 7.03 6.14
CA THR A 163 -1.25 7.54 4.91
C THR A 163 -2.68 7.01 4.75
N ARG A 164 -2.90 5.72 5.05
CA ARG A 164 -4.23 5.12 5.05
C ARG A 164 -5.16 5.77 6.07
N MET A 165 -4.65 6.07 7.28
CA MET A 165 -5.42 6.79 8.30
C MET A 165 -5.84 8.18 7.82
N LEU A 166 -4.93 8.94 7.22
CA LEU A 166 -5.21 10.25 6.65
C LEU A 166 -6.23 10.20 5.51
N ALA A 167 -6.06 9.25 4.58
CA ALA A 167 -7.01 9.08 3.48
C ALA A 167 -8.44 8.77 3.96
N ARG A 168 -8.57 8.05 5.09
CA ARG A 168 -9.86 7.74 5.70
C ARG A 168 -10.47 8.91 6.47
N LEU A 169 -9.64 9.79 7.02
CA LEU A 169 -10.10 11.01 7.68
C LEU A 169 -10.53 12.07 6.65
N ASP A 170 -9.85 12.12 5.51
CA ASP A 170 -10.20 13.00 4.39
C ASP A 170 -11.49 12.55 3.68
N ARG A 171 -11.71 11.25 3.60
CA ARG A 171 -12.90 10.64 3.00
C ARG A 171 -13.47 9.59 3.94
N PRO A 172 -14.39 9.98 4.84
CA PRO A 172 -14.98 9.06 5.83
C PRO A 172 -15.73 7.89 5.18
N GLU A 173 -16.39 8.15 4.04
CA GLU A 173 -17.05 7.09 3.28
C GLU A 173 -16.01 6.33 2.43
N PRO A 174 -15.80 5.04 2.71
CA PRO A 174 -14.89 4.23 1.92
C PRO A 174 -15.42 4.07 0.49
N ALA A 175 -14.51 4.10 -0.50
CA ALA A 175 -14.91 3.80 -1.88
C ALA A 175 -15.56 2.41 -1.96
N ARG A 176 -16.63 2.31 -2.75
CA ARG A 176 -17.39 1.08 -2.95
C ARG A 176 -16.83 0.27 -4.10
N ILE A 177 -16.42 -0.97 -3.80
CA ILE A 177 -15.95 -1.92 -4.80
C ILE A 177 -17.08 -2.89 -5.11
N GLY A 178 -17.56 -2.89 -6.35
CA GLY A 178 -18.39 -3.98 -6.87
C GLY A 178 -17.52 -5.17 -7.23
N LEU A 179 -17.57 -6.24 -6.44
CA LEU A 179 -16.75 -7.43 -6.60
C LEU A 179 -17.57 -8.57 -7.21
N LEU A 180 -17.13 -9.05 -8.37
CA LEU A 180 -17.66 -10.28 -8.99
C LEU A 180 -16.55 -11.32 -9.12
N SER A 181 -16.79 -12.52 -8.63
CA SER A 181 -15.84 -13.62 -8.69
C SER A 181 -16.52 -14.98 -8.63
N THR A 182 -16.03 -15.94 -9.41
CA THR A 182 -16.41 -17.36 -9.31
C THR A 182 -15.59 -18.12 -8.26
N LEU A 183 -14.55 -17.48 -7.67
CA LEU A 183 -13.72 -18.07 -6.63
C LEU A 183 -14.42 -17.99 -5.27
N PRO A 184 -14.67 -19.12 -4.57
CA PRO A 184 -15.45 -19.12 -3.33
C PRO A 184 -14.92 -18.21 -2.24
N GLY A 185 -13.59 -18.12 -2.10
CA GLY A 185 -12.98 -17.28 -1.08
C GLY A 185 -13.02 -15.78 -1.40
N MET A 186 -13.24 -15.38 -2.67
CA MET A 186 -13.49 -13.99 -3.06
C MET A 186 -14.98 -13.64 -2.92
N ALA A 187 -15.88 -14.56 -3.28
CA ALA A 187 -17.32 -14.40 -3.19
C ALA A 187 -17.91 -14.82 -1.81
N ALA A 188 -17.07 -15.08 -0.82
CA ALA A 188 -17.53 -15.50 0.50
C ALA A 188 -18.38 -14.43 1.18
N LEU A 189 -19.48 -14.83 1.81
CA LEU A 189 -20.38 -13.93 2.52
C LEU A 189 -19.84 -13.51 3.90
N THR A 190 -18.90 -14.27 4.46
CA THR A 190 -18.29 -13.99 5.77
C THR A 190 -16.78 -13.82 5.62
N ASP A 191 -16.19 -13.00 6.48
CA ASP A 191 -14.74 -12.75 6.48
C ASP A 191 -13.94 -14.00 6.85
N GLU A 192 -14.49 -14.90 7.66
CA GLU A 192 -13.83 -16.15 8.08
C GLU A 192 -13.64 -17.11 6.89
N ALA A 193 -14.61 -17.16 5.98
CA ALA A 193 -14.55 -17.97 4.76
C ALA A 193 -13.83 -17.28 3.60
N GLY A 194 -13.54 -15.98 3.73
CA GLY A 194 -12.90 -15.16 2.69
C GLY A 194 -11.39 -15.36 2.62
N TYR A 195 -10.83 -15.13 1.43
CA TYR A 195 -9.38 -15.05 1.27
C TYR A 195 -8.80 -13.84 2.04
N ALA A 196 -7.53 -13.96 2.45
CA ALA A 196 -6.86 -12.90 3.20
C ALA A 196 -6.91 -11.53 2.50
N ILE A 197 -6.75 -11.51 1.18
CA ILE A 197 -6.84 -10.28 0.37
C ILE A 197 -8.22 -9.61 0.49
N ARG A 198 -9.31 -10.39 0.50
CA ARG A 198 -10.66 -9.84 0.64
C ARG A 198 -10.86 -9.20 2.01
N ARG A 199 -10.37 -9.86 3.08
CA ARG A 199 -10.42 -9.29 4.44
C ARG A 199 -9.59 -8.00 4.54
N GLU A 200 -8.41 -7.99 3.92
CA GLU A 200 -7.56 -6.80 3.91
C GLU A 200 -8.22 -5.64 3.15
N MET A 201 -8.82 -5.92 1.99
CA MET A 201 -9.58 -4.92 1.23
C MET A 201 -10.76 -4.35 2.04
N GLY A 202 -11.49 -5.19 2.76
CA GLY A 202 -12.62 -4.78 3.61
C GLY A 202 -12.24 -3.80 4.72
N LYS A 203 -10.97 -3.71 5.10
CA LYS A 203 -10.50 -2.69 6.04
C LYS A 203 -10.46 -1.29 5.44
N SER A 204 -10.42 -1.16 4.11
CA SER A 204 -10.22 0.13 3.42
C SER A 204 -11.34 0.50 2.45
N PHE A 205 -12.13 -0.47 2.03
CA PHE A 205 -13.19 -0.33 1.04
C PHE A 205 -14.49 -0.95 1.52
N SER A 206 -15.61 -0.44 1.06
CA SER A 206 -16.89 -1.11 1.15
C SER A 206 -17.02 -2.09 -0.01
N ILE A 207 -17.21 -3.38 0.26
CA ILE A 207 -17.27 -4.41 -0.79
C ILE A 207 -18.72 -4.82 -0.98
N GLU A 208 -19.23 -4.59 -2.18
CA GLU A 208 -20.54 -5.05 -2.65
C GLU A 208 -20.35 -6.24 -3.59
N LEU A 209 -20.89 -7.40 -3.21
CA LEU A 209 -20.81 -8.59 -4.05
C LEU A 209 -21.81 -8.51 -5.20
N ILE A 210 -21.33 -8.72 -6.42
CA ILE A 210 -22.12 -8.78 -7.63
C ILE A 210 -22.33 -10.25 -8.00
N GLU A 211 -23.57 -10.64 -8.20
CA GLU A 211 -23.91 -12.01 -8.64
C GLU A 211 -23.47 -12.26 -10.09
N GLU A 212 -23.11 -13.52 -10.40
CA GLU A 212 -22.65 -13.91 -11.74
C GLU A 212 -23.70 -13.66 -12.83
N ASN A 213 -24.99 -13.75 -12.46
CA ASN A 213 -26.14 -13.56 -13.35
C ASN A 213 -26.76 -12.16 -13.25
N PHE A 214 -25.99 -11.15 -12.84
CA PHE A 214 -26.50 -9.79 -12.71
C PHE A 214 -27.17 -9.29 -14.00
N VAL A 215 -28.24 -8.55 -13.84
CA VAL A 215 -28.97 -7.88 -14.93
C VAL A 215 -28.48 -6.46 -15.12
N GLU A 216 -28.18 -5.78 -14.01
CA GLU A 216 -27.64 -4.43 -13.98
C GLU A 216 -26.51 -4.37 -12.95
N LEU A 217 -25.44 -3.62 -13.26
CA LEU A 217 -24.39 -3.29 -12.30
C LEU A 217 -24.95 -2.30 -11.26
N PRO A 218 -24.58 -2.44 -9.98
CA PRO A 218 -24.98 -1.48 -8.96
C PRO A 218 -24.53 -0.06 -9.35
N GLY A 219 -25.45 0.91 -9.24
CA GLY A 219 -25.22 2.28 -9.70
C GLY A 219 -24.23 3.06 -8.85
N GLU A 220 -24.03 2.64 -7.60
CA GLU A 220 -23.27 3.36 -6.58
C GLU A 220 -21.85 2.84 -6.37
N ILE A 221 -21.38 1.88 -7.17
CA ILE A 221 -20.01 1.40 -7.09
C ILE A 221 -19.02 2.39 -7.73
N ASP A 222 -17.89 2.60 -7.08
CA ASP A 222 -16.80 3.47 -7.56
C ASP A 222 -15.79 2.71 -8.41
N ILE A 223 -15.58 1.41 -8.09
CA ILE A 223 -14.60 0.54 -8.72
C ILE A 223 -15.26 -0.80 -9.03
N LEU A 224 -15.07 -1.30 -10.24
CA LEU A 224 -15.49 -2.66 -10.62
C LEU A 224 -14.30 -3.61 -10.51
N MET A 225 -14.42 -4.66 -9.71
CA MET A 225 -13.39 -5.67 -9.56
C MET A 225 -13.92 -7.04 -10.03
N LEU A 226 -13.33 -7.54 -11.11
CA LEU A 226 -13.63 -8.85 -11.69
C LEU A 226 -12.47 -9.80 -11.39
N VAL A 227 -12.72 -10.84 -10.60
CA VAL A 227 -11.69 -11.81 -10.21
C VAL A 227 -12.10 -13.18 -10.68
N HIS A 228 -11.38 -13.72 -11.64
CA HIS A 228 -11.73 -15.00 -12.26
C HIS A 228 -13.22 -15.04 -12.66
N PRO A 229 -13.67 -14.09 -13.53
CA PRO A 229 -15.07 -13.93 -13.86
C PRO A 229 -15.61 -15.13 -14.69
N PRO A 230 -16.93 -15.38 -14.69
CA PRO A 230 -17.56 -16.34 -15.57
C PRO A 230 -17.59 -15.83 -17.02
N ASP A 231 -18.07 -16.66 -17.93
CA ASP A 231 -18.44 -16.20 -19.27
C ASP A 231 -19.67 -15.29 -19.18
N PHE A 232 -19.52 -14.08 -19.66
CA PHE A 232 -20.58 -13.08 -19.66
C PHE A 232 -21.42 -13.09 -20.94
N THR A 233 -22.69 -12.76 -20.80
CA THR A 233 -23.58 -12.44 -21.92
C THR A 233 -23.17 -11.11 -22.59
N ASP A 234 -23.64 -10.88 -23.83
CA ASP A 234 -23.36 -9.60 -24.52
C ASP A 234 -23.89 -8.39 -23.77
N TRP A 235 -25.02 -8.54 -23.07
CA TRP A 235 -25.59 -7.48 -22.23
C TRP A 235 -24.70 -7.16 -21.02
N GLN A 236 -24.20 -8.17 -20.34
CA GLN A 236 -23.30 -8.00 -19.22
C GLN A 236 -21.97 -7.37 -19.66
N LEU A 237 -21.40 -7.84 -20.78
CA LEU A 237 -20.19 -7.22 -21.36
C LEU A 237 -20.40 -5.76 -21.72
N TRP A 238 -21.57 -5.42 -22.28
CA TRP A 238 -21.92 -4.03 -22.58
C TRP A 238 -21.99 -3.17 -21.31
N GLN A 239 -22.58 -3.68 -20.23
CA GLN A 239 -22.63 -2.95 -18.96
C GLN A 239 -21.26 -2.72 -18.36
N ILE A 240 -20.37 -3.73 -18.40
CA ILE A 240 -18.97 -3.61 -17.96
C ILE A 240 -18.25 -2.55 -18.80
N ASP A 241 -18.41 -2.57 -20.12
CA ASP A 241 -17.83 -1.58 -21.03
C ASP A 241 -18.30 -0.16 -20.69
N GLN A 242 -19.60 0.04 -20.52
CA GLN A 242 -20.18 1.34 -20.18
C GLN A 242 -19.70 1.83 -18.80
N PHE A 243 -19.52 0.92 -17.85
CA PHE A 243 -18.96 1.25 -16.54
C PHE A 243 -17.50 1.72 -16.68
N VAL A 244 -16.67 0.97 -17.40
CA VAL A 244 -15.25 1.32 -17.61
C VAL A 244 -15.13 2.65 -18.36
N LEU A 245 -15.92 2.87 -19.40
CA LEU A 245 -15.93 4.12 -20.18
C LEU A 245 -16.34 5.33 -19.33
N ARG A 246 -17.27 5.14 -18.39
CA ARG A 246 -17.77 6.20 -17.51
C ARG A 246 -16.83 6.52 -16.36
N THR A 247 -16.28 5.50 -15.72
CA THR A 247 -15.50 5.66 -14.47
C THR A 247 -14.00 5.54 -14.68
N GLY A 248 -13.55 4.77 -15.67
CA GLY A 248 -12.15 4.40 -15.88
C GLY A 248 -11.55 3.53 -14.76
N ARG A 249 -12.38 2.96 -13.87
CA ARG A 249 -11.92 2.30 -12.64
C ARG A 249 -12.35 0.84 -12.60
N ALA A 250 -11.62 -0.01 -13.31
CA ALA A 250 -11.82 -1.44 -13.21
C ALA A 250 -10.50 -2.17 -12.94
N LEU A 251 -10.56 -3.19 -12.08
CA LEU A 251 -9.49 -4.15 -11.85
C LEU A 251 -9.97 -5.52 -12.32
N ILE A 252 -9.29 -6.09 -13.32
CA ILE A 252 -9.69 -7.35 -13.93
C ILE A 252 -8.55 -8.35 -13.76
N LEU A 253 -8.79 -9.41 -13.00
CA LEU A 253 -7.84 -10.48 -12.74
C LEU A 253 -8.31 -11.75 -13.48
N LEU A 254 -7.57 -12.13 -14.49
CA LEU A 254 -7.83 -13.29 -15.33
C LEU A 254 -6.80 -14.38 -15.07
N ASP A 255 -7.22 -15.63 -15.19
CA ASP A 255 -6.35 -16.78 -14.93
C ASP A 255 -6.61 -17.88 -15.96
N PRO A 256 -5.58 -18.33 -16.72
CA PRO A 256 -5.74 -19.41 -17.69
C PRO A 256 -5.88 -20.78 -17.02
N ALA A 257 -5.46 -20.93 -15.75
CA ALA A 257 -5.42 -22.21 -15.03
C ALA A 257 -5.54 -22.04 -13.51
N ALA A 258 -6.66 -21.44 -13.07
CA ALA A 258 -6.90 -21.11 -11.65
C ALA A 258 -6.79 -22.33 -10.73
N LYS A 259 -5.67 -22.42 -10.01
CA LYS A 259 -5.43 -23.51 -9.06
C LYS A 259 -6.38 -23.48 -7.87
N THR A 260 -6.79 -22.30 -7.46
CA THR A 260 -7.74 -22.09 -6.36
C THR A 260 -9.19 -22.41 -6.74
N ALA A 261 -9.52 -22.47 -8.02
CA ALA A 261 -10.82 -22.93 -8.50
C ALA A 261 -10.95 -24.47 -8.45
N GLN A 262 -9.80 -25.17 -8.46
CA GLN A 262 -9.77 -26.61 -8.28
C GLN A 262 -9.96 -26.93 -6.80
N GLY A 263 -11.13 -27.46 -6.41
CA GLY A 263 -11.37 -27.82 -5.02
C GLY A 263 -10.48 -29.00 -4.58
N THR A 264 -10.10 -29.01 -3.32
CA THR A 264 -9.36 -30.10 -2.68
C THR A 264 -10.33 -31.08 -2.03
N GLY A 265 -10.51 -32.28 -2.60
CA GLY A 265 -11.29 -33.36 -1.96
C GLY A 265 -11.91 -34.35 -2.92
N ALA A 266 -12.12 -35.59 -2.45
CA ALA A 266 -12.65 -36.73 -3.22
C ALA A 266 -14.11 -36.57 -3.71
N PHE A 267 -14.82 -35.55 -3.25
CA PHE A 267 -16.22 -35.23 -3.62
C PHE A 267 -16.36 -33.98 -4.48
N ASN A 268 -15.31 -33.56 -5.16
CA ASN A 268 -15.34 -32.34 -5.96
C ASN A 268 -16.02 -32.56 -7.30
N MET A 269 -17.35 -32.73 -7.27
CA MET A 269 -18.23 -32.89 -8.46
C MET A 269 -18.72 -31.56 -9.02
N THR A 270 -18.17 -30.43 -8.61
CA THR A 270 -18.53 -29.14 -9.21
C THR A 270 -17.65 -28.90 -10.42
N ASN A 271 -18.26 -28.82 -11.61
CA ASN A 271 -17.68 -28.27 -12.84
C ASN A 271 -17.35 -26.77 -12.60
N ARG A 272 -16.34 -26.51 -11.79
CA ARG A 272 -15.88 -25.14 -11.62
C ARG A 272 -15.04 -24.73 -12.81
N GLN A 273 -15.32 -23.58 -13.33
CA GLN A 273 -14.53 -22.97 -14.37
C GLN A 273 -13.07 -22.84 -13.86
N VAL A 274 -12.16 -23.54 -14.53
CA VAL A 274 -10.71 -23.53 -14.19
C VAL A 274 -10.01 -22.39 -14.91
N ARG A 275 -10.58 -21.89 -15.99
CA ARG A 275 -10.08 -20.82 -16.81
C ARG A 275 -11.07 -19.66 -16.82
N SER A 276 -10.56 -18.45 -16.73
CA SER A 276 -11.30 -17.24 -17.00
C SER A 276 -10.60 -16.42 -18.08
N ASP A 277 -11.38 -15.92 -19.02
CA ASP A 277 -10.90 -14.91 -19.96
C ASP A 277 -12.04 -13.92 -20.28
N LEU A 278 -11.65 -12.75 -20.71
CA LEU A 278 -12.56 -11.74 -21.24
C LEU A 278 -12.15 -11.35 -22.67
N ASN A 279 -11.59 -12.29 -23.42
CA ASN A 279 -11.02 -12.02 -24.75
C ASN A 279 -12.03 -11.39 -25.72
N ARG A 280 -13.32 -11.74 -25.62
CA ARG A 280 -14.40 -11.09 -26.39
C ARG A 280 -14.51 -9.59 -26.12
N PHE A 281 -14.30 -9.18 -24.89
CA PHE A 281 -14.35 -7.80 -24.41
C PHE A 281 -12.97 -7.13 -24.53
N ALA A 282 -11.95 -7.73 -23.95
CA ALA A 282 -10.62 -7.17 -23.83
C ALA A 282 -9.92 -6.98 -25.20
N SER A 283 -10.28 -7.78 -26.21
CA SER A 283 -9.74 -7.61 -27.57
C SER A 283 -10.09 -6.26 -28.19
N ALA A 284 -11.25 -5.68 -27.87
CA ALA A 284 -11.62 -4.34 -28.32
C ALA A 284 -10.74 -3.26 -27.67
N TRP A 285 -10.21 -3.53 -26.50
CA TRP A 285 -9.24 -2.68 -25.77
C TRP A 285 -7.79 -3.03 -26.13
N GLY A 286 -7.60 -3.98 -27.07
CA GLY A 286 -6.30 -4.41 -27.55
C GLY A 286 -5.49 -5.25 -26.58
N VAL A 287 -6.17 -5.97 -25.69
CA VAL A 287 -5.56 -6.89 -24.72
C VAL A 287 -6.18 -8.26 -24.88
N ARG A 288 -5.38 -9.31 -24.88
CA ARG A 288 -5.84 -10.70 -24.93
C ARG A 288 -5.06 -11.56 -23.93
N LEU A 289 -5.76 -12.37 -23.16
CA LEU A 289 -5.13 -13.43 -22.38
C LEU A 289 -4.79 -14.60 -23.28
N ASP A 290 -3.53 -15.08 -23.24
CA ASP A 290 -3.11 -16.29 -23.94
C ASP A 290 -3.73 -17.55 -23.31
N ASP A 291 -3.82 -18.63 -24.10
CA ASP A 291 -4.48 -19.87 -23.67
C ASP A 291 -3.61 -20.70 -22.74
N ALA A 292 -2.33 -20.46 -22.71
CA ALA A 292 -1.36 -21.18 -21.91
C ALA A 292 -0.86 -20.38 -20.70
N ALA A 293 -0.55 -21.10 -19.63
CA ALA A 293 0.22 -20.54 -18.53
C ALA A 293 1.69 -20.35 -18.93
N ILE A 294 2.34 -19.35 -18.38
CA ILE A 294 3.78 -19.10 -18.58
C ILE A 294 4.57 -20.14 -17.79
N ALA A 295 5.58 -20.72 -18.43
CA ALA A 295 6.61 -21.49 -17.76
C ALA A 295 7.96 -20.82 -17.99
N ASP A 296 8.66 -20.51 -16.91
CA ASP A 296 9.97 -19.86 -16.93
C ASP A 296 10.92 -20.59 -15.95
N THR A 297 12.12 -20.89 -16.41
CA THR A 297 13.14 -21.56 -15.60
C THR A 297 14.05 -20.57 -14.87
N GLU A 298 14.14 -19.32 -15.32
CA GLU A 298 14.99 -18.31 -14.69
C GLU A 298 14.34 -17.75 -13.43
N THR A 299 13.02 -17.57 -13.46
CA THR A 299 12.24 -17.09 -12.30
C THR A 299 11.53 -18.23 -11.56
N ALA A 300 11.84 -19.49 -11.84
CA ALA A 300 11.20 -20.65 -11.22
C ALA A 300 11.35 -20.64 -9.69
N LEU A 301 10.21 -20.75 -8.99
CA LEU A 301 10.18 -20.83 -7.52
C LEU A 301 10.62 -22.24 -7.07
N SER A 302 11.48 -22.28 -6.06
CA SER A 302 11.81 -23.54 -5.36
C SER A 302 10.65 -23.93 -4.46
N ILE A 303 10.09 -25.12 -4.69
CA ILE A 303 9.01 -25.67 -3.88
C ILE A 303 9.44 -27.01 -3.25
N GLU A 304 8.87 -27.33 -2.10
CA GLU A 304 8.96 -28.66 -1.53
C GLU A 304 7.97 -29.59 -2.24
N ALA A 305 8.47 -30.69 -2.77
CA ALA A 305 7.65 -31.71 -3.41
C ALA A 305 7.82 -33.05 -2.71
N ASP A 306 6.70 -33.75 -2.50
CA ASP A 306 6.72 -35.15 -2.03
C ASP A 306 7.15 -36.06 -3.17
N THR A 307 8.17 -36.89 -2.93
CA THR A 307 8.68 -37.88 -3.89
C THR A 307 7.84 -39.17 -3.95
N GLY A 308 6.75 -39.23 -3.14
CA GLY A 308 5.84 -40.40 -3.10
C GLY A 308 6.34 -41.57 -2.24
N ASP A 309 7.57 -41.46 -1.69
CA ASP A 309 8.18 -42.43 -0.76
C ASP A 309 8.22 -41.88 0.69
N GLY A 310 7.48 -40.80 0.96
CA GLY A 310 7.45 -40.10 2.26
C GLY A 310 8.65 -39.19 2.49
N ARG A 311 9.42 -38.90 1.46
CA ARG A 311 10.49 -37.90 1.50
C ARG A 311 10.09 -36.65 0.76
N THR A 312 10.54 -35.50 1.24
CA THR A 312 10.42 -34.23 0.53
C THR A 312 11.74 -33.89 -0.17
N THR A 313 11.62 -33.34 -1.36
CA THR A 313 12.75 -32.77 -2.10
C THR A 313 12.44 -31.37 -2.52
N ILE A 314 13.46 -30.51 -2.62
CA ILE A 314 13.33 -29.18 -3.17
C ILE A 314 13.56 -29.24 -4.67
N LEU A 315 12.60 -28.76 -5.44
CA LEU A 315 12.73 -28.65 -6.89
C LEU A 315 12.27 -27.28 -7.38
N GLN A 316 12.84 -26.82 -8.47
CA GLN A 316 12.39 -25.63 -9.18
C GLN A 316 11.18 -25.98 -10.02
N HIS A 317 10.07 -25.28 -9.78
CA HIS A 317 8.82 -25.52 -10.49
C HIS A 317 8.57 -24.40 -11.52
N PRO A 318 8.72 -24.66 -12.82
CA PRO A 318 8.73 -23.61 -13.84
C PRO A 318 7.37 -22.89 -14.02
N LEU A 319 6.27 -23.46 -13.52
CA LEU A 319 4.96 -22.79 -13.52
C LEU A 319 4.71 -21.93 -12.28
N PHE A 320 5.58 -21.98 -11.27
CA PHE A 320 5.52 -21.09 -10.11
C PHE A 320 6.68 -20.11 -10.22
N LEU A 321 6.34 -18.85 -10.46
CA LEU A 321 7.32 -17.82 -10.76
C LEU A 321 7.57 -16.95 -9.53
N ALA A 322 8.82 -16.64 -9.27
CA ALA A 322 9.28 -15.68 -8.26
C ALA A 322 9.82 -14.43 -8.99
N VAL A 323 8.95 -13.49 -9.30
CA VAL A 323 9.29 -12.29 -10.08
C VAL A 323 9.99 -11.28 -9.18
N PRO A 324 11.29 -11.01 -9.39
CA PRO A 324 12.04 -10.06 -8.57
C PRO A 324 11.70 -8.62 -8.93
N PRO A 325 12.00 -7.62 -8.06
CA PRO A 325 11.74 -6.22 -8.32
C PRO A 325 12.33 -5.69 -9.63
N GLY A 326 13.48 -6.21 -10.07
CA GLY A 326 14.13 -5.81 -11.32
C GLY A 326 13.32 -6.12 -12.60
N LEU A 327 12.32 -7.00 -12.53
CA LEU A 327 11.41 -7.35 -13.62
C LEU A 327 10.05 -6.63 -13.50
N MET A 328 9.94 -5.65 -12.59
CA MET A 328 8.75 -4.83 -12.38
C MET A 328 9.02 -3.39 -12.82
N SER A 329 7.96 -2.66 -13.17
CA SER A 329 8.05 -1.22 -13.46
C SER A 329 8.57 -0.47 -12.24
N GLN A 330 9.65 0.30 -12.43
CA GLN A 330 10.26 1.13 -11.39
C GLN A 330 9.67 2.55 -11.37
N THR A 331 8.75 2.84 -12.27
CA THR A 331 8.12 4.17 -12.42
C THR A 331 6.65 4.18 -12.03
N ASN A 332 6.02 3.01 -11.99
CA ASN A 332 4.61 2.92 -11.62
C ASN A 332 4.44 2.80 -10.11
N ILE A 333 3.54 3.60 -9.55
CA ILE A 333 3.24 3.64 -8.10
C ILE A 333 2.85 2.27 -7.50
N VAL A 334 2.31 1.36 -8.31
CA VAL A 334 1.90 0.02 -7.85
C VAL A 334 3.09 -0.90 -7.61
N THR A 335 4.19 -0.71 -8.35
CA THR A 335 5.32 -1.64 -8.38
C THR A 335 6.65 -1.02 -8.01
N ALA A 336 6.82 0.30 -8.14
CA ALA A 336 8.10 0.98 -7.94
C ALA A 336 8.70 0.77 -6.53
N ASP A 337 7.84 0.80 -5.51
CA ASP A 337 8.26 0.65 -4.11
C ASP A 337 8.07 -0.79 -3.60
N LEU A 338 7.75 -1.73 -4.49
CA LEU A 338 7.57 -3.14 -4.14
C LEU A 338 8.94 -3.84 -4.00
N GLY A 339 9.69 -3.52 -2.95
CA GLY A 339 11.05 -4.00 -2.71
C GLY A 339 11.20 -5.50 -2.44
N ARG A 340 10.19 -6.31 -2.79
CA ARG A 340 10.15 -7.77 -2.58
C ARG A 340 9.73 -8.52 -3.83
N THR A 341 10.10 -9.79 -3.89
CA THR A 341 9.67 -10.72 -4.94
C THR A 341 8.17 -10.99 -4.86
N VAL A 342 7.50 -11.03 -6.01
CA VAL A 342 6.09 -11.44 -6.15
C VAL A 342 6.03 -12.87 -6.66
N ASN A 343 5.38 -13.75 -5.91
CA ASN A 343 5.19 -15.13 -6.30
C ASN A 343 3.87 -15.31 -7.07
N LEU A 344 3.95 -15.91 -8.26
CA LEU A 344 2.82 -16.17 -9.13
C LEU A 344 2.68 -17.66 -9.38
N GLY A 345 1.48 -18.22 -9.24
CA GLY A 345 1.18 -19.63 -9.48
C GLY A 345 0.53 -19.84 -10.85
N ALA A 346 1.25 -20.39 -11.81
CA ALA A 346 0.79 -20.67 -13.17
C ALA A 346 0.17 -19.44 -13.87
N PRO A 347 0.83 -18.26 -13.89
CA PRO A 347 0.28 -17.04 -14.44
C PRO A 347 0.08 -17.14 -15.95
N GLY A 348 -0.90 -16.39 -16.45
CA GLY A 348 -1.14 -16.23 -17.89
C GLY A 348 -0.32 -15.09 -18.49
N ARG A 349 -0.19 -15.10 -19.82
CA ARG A 349 0.43 -14.02 -20.59
C ARG A 349 -0.65 -13.10 -21.17
N LEU A 350 -0.52 -11.80 -20.94
CA LEU A 350 -1.29 -10.79 -21.65
C LEU A 350 -0.58 -10.42 -22.95
N VAL A 351 -1.28 -10.56 -24.06
CA VAL A 351 -0.82 -10.16 -25.39
C VAL A 351 -1.44 -8.81 -25.73
N LEU A 352 -0.59 -7.83 -26.02
CA LEU A 352 -1.01 -6.48 -26.34
C LEU A 352 -1.01 -6.29 -27.87
N SER A 353 -2.07 -5.68 -28.40
CA SER A 353 -2.15 -5.30 -29.81
C SER A 353 -1.45 -3.96 -30.03
N ASP A 354 -0.67 -3.84 -31.10
CA ASP A 354 0.05 -2.60 -31.46
C ASP A 354 -0.90 -1.41 -31.71
N ASN A 355 -2.11 -1.67 -32.18
CA ASN A 355 -3.11 -0.66 -32.53
C ASN A 355 -4.16 -0.45 -31.43
N ALA A 356 -3.94 -0.92 -30.21
CA ALA A 356 -4.90 -0.75 -29.13
C ALA A 356 -5.09 0.73 -28.74
N PRO A 357 -6.32 1.16 -28.46
CA PRO A 357 -6.58 2.51 -27.99
C PRO A 357 -6.00 2.73 -26.57
N GLY A 358 -5.57 3.96 -26.31
CA GLY A 358 -5.15 4.39 -24.98
C GLY A 358 -3.67 4.14 -24.65
N ALA A 359 -3.22 4.75 -23.53
CA ALA A 359 -1.89 4.54 -22.99
C ALA A 359 -1.85 3.20 -22.22
N ARG A 360 -0.71 2.52 -22.29
CA ARG A 360 -0.48 1.23 -21.66
C ARG A 360 0.83 1.24 -20.92
N GLU A 361 0.83 0.61 -19.76
CA GLU A 361 2.03 0.40 -18.98
C GLU A 361 2.10 -1.06 -18.54
N ILE A 362 3.25 -1.69 -18.75
CA ILE A 362 3.52 -3.05 -18.31
C ILE A 362 4.10 -2.95 -16.91
N LEU A 363 3.41 -3.53 -15.93
CA LEU A 363 3.83 -3.48 -14.54
C LEU A 363 4.83 -4.58 -14.19
N MET A 364 4.73 -5.73 -14.85
CA MET A 364 5.54 -6.92 -14.57
C MET A 364 5.74 -7.73 -15.84
N GLN A 365 6.96 -8.22 -16.06
CA GLN A 365 7.30 -9.07 -17.19
C GLN A 365 8.36 -10.11 -16.77
N THR A 366 8.43 -11.24 -17.49
CA THR A 366 9.46 -12.29 -17.33
C THR A 366 10.17 -12.49 -18.65
#